data_f3e52719ea0a08135fce9ace8b2330bb
#
_entry.id   f3e52719ea0a08135fce9ace8b2330bb
#
_cell.length_a   1.000
_cell.length_b   1.000
_cell.length_c   1.000
_cell.angle_alpha   90.00
_cell.angle_beta   90.00
_cell.angle_gamma   90.00
#
_symmetry.space_group_name_H-M   'P 1'
#
loop_
_entity.id
_entity.type
_entity.pdbx_description
1 polymer ?
#
loop_
_entity_poly.entity_id
_entity_poly.type
_entity_poly.pdbx_seq_one_letter_code
_entity_poly.pdbx_strand_id
1 'polypeptide(L)'
;MKRSHSYGSALDYSYSDKPISLAMIGAGRAGEFHVKSLSINKQFELKYIVDTDEDKANSLSGKVGCLFHHDIKWVLQHGDVQAVLICTTTPTHYALTIQCLENGKHVFCEKPLGKTEKEINHCFRLANSLNLKLLVAYQKRFDDNYSKLYEDIQRHKTEGHSPKHIHLITRDHPRPPLSYLKTSNGIVEDMMSHDIDIANLYMGFEVPESIVAFASTHSPVLQEIQEIEEIEILMKYSQGQLVTLTGSRDAKHGYDQRAEVYGDFGLYKLENQYDTTLQHHDPRGTNQGTINYSFSQRYQKAYLKELDYFYKMICHNYGPLVEENHLILTKKLCNAINDSIQTNEIIHVKDTLRTYHVDTPQYFLYRDMHVNQTLDYVKGMYNTYRSLNNHTMTMNDALSKLNTFVDPSDPDVDEDNATHAYQTAERARLLHPSNQELQVVALIHDLGKVLFTLGEPNWAIVGDTYAVGCEFPKSIVYYDTLRDNPDFDKYDKLGIYTNNCGLENVYITFGHDEYLYQVLHQNKEKHQISQKYMDVIRYHSFYPWHTEGEYRHLMNERDHQTLVDVNEFNQFDLYSKEDSPEISDEIKAYYDELLTRYFPEPLQW
;
A
#
# COMPACT_ATOMS: atom_id res chain seq x y z
N MET A 1 -12.89 5.76 21.97
CA MET A 1 -13.82 6.75 21.37
C MET A 1 -13.04 7.50 20.28
N LYS A 2 -13.06 7.00 19.05
CA LYS A 2 -12.46 7.67 17.88
C LYS A 2 -13.30 8.93 17.62
N ARG A 3 -12.67 10.11 17.72
CA ARG A 3 -13.31 11.36 17.30
C ARG A 3 -13.40 11.34 15.77
N SER A 4 -14.63 11.32 15.25
CA SER A 4 -14.89 11.49 13.83
C SER A 4 -14.23 12.79 13.35
N HIS A 5 -13.35 12.69 12.36
CA HIS A 5 -12.76 13.86 11.73
C HIS A 5 -13.82 14.54 10.87
N SER A 6 -14.40 15.65 11.35
CA SER A 6 -15.29 16.47 10.53
C SER A 6 -14.44 17.34 9.61
N TYR A 7 -14.55 17.12 8.33
CA TYR A 7 -14.12 18.05 7.30
C TYR A 7 -15.07 19.25 7.34
N GLY A 8 -14.58 20.42 7.68
CA GLY A 8 -15.35 21.64 7.50
C GLY A 8 -16.02 22.20 8.74
N SER A 9 -15.28 22.97 9.53
CA SER A 9 -15.82 24.08 10.30
C SER A 9 -15.08 25.35 9.88
N ALA A 10 -15.79 26.48 9.91
CA ALA A 10 -15.24 27.80 9.65
C ALA A 10 -13.90 27.98 10.39
N LEU A 11 -12.94 28.59 9.72
CA LEU A 11 -11.63 28.93 10.28
C LEU A 11 -11.82 29.65 11.62
N ASP A 12 -11.58 28.94 12.71
CA ASP A 12 -11.61 29.52 14.06
C ASP A 12 -10.23 30.16 14.32
N TYR A 13 -10.18 31.50 14.26
CA TYR A 13 -8.97 32.31 14.39
C TYR A 13 -8.66 32.71 15.84
N SER A 14 -9.06 31.96 16.84
CA SER A 14 -8.67 32.25 18.24
C SER A 14 -7.26 31.74 18.53
N TYR A 15 -6.24 32.56 18.26
CA TYR A 15 -4.82 32.24 18.50
C TYR A 15 -4.35 32.71 19.87
N SER A 16 -3.83 31.77 20.67
CA SER A 16 -3.03 32.07 21.87
C SER A 16 -1.56 31.67 21.73
N ASP A 17 -1.16 31.00 20.64
CA ASP A 17 0.16 30.36 20.54
C ASP A 17 1.11 31.12 19.60
N LYS A 18 2.41 31.06 19.89
CA LYS A 18 3.44 31.64 19.03
C LYS A 18 3.46 30.92 17.68
N PRO A 19 3.72 31.63 16.57
CA PRO A 19 3.88 30.99 15.28
C PRO A 19 5.04 29.98 15.31
N ILE A 20 4.86 28.88 14.57
CA ILE A 20 5.89 27.85 14.39
C ILE A 20 6.96 28.37 13.45
N SER A 21 8.23 28.35 13.85
CA SER A 21 9.34 28.70 12.98
C SER A 21 9.57 27.62 11.92
N LEU A 22 9.57 28.04 10.65
CA LEU A 22 9.57 27.14 9.50
C LEU A 22 10.74 27.49 8.56
N ALA A 23 11.40 26.46 8.03
CA ALA A 23 12.26 26.57 6.86
C ALA A 23 11.58 25.92 5.65
N MET A 24 11.70 26.53 4.47
CA MET A 24 11.24 25.96 3.21
C MET A 24 12.44 25.53 2.37
N ILE A 25 12.42 24.29 1.86
CA ILE A 25 13.48 23.74 1.01
C ILE A 25 12.92 23.63 -0.41
N GLY A 26 13.54 24.32 -1.34
CA GLY A 26 13.15 24.42 -2.74
C GLY A 26 12.52 25.79 -3.08
N ALA A 27 13.19 26.55 -3.94
CA ALA A 27 12.74 27.85 -4.46
C ALA A 27 12.21 27.74 -5.91
N GLY A 28 11.81 26.54 -6.31
CA GLY A 28 11.21 26.28 -7.62
C GLY A 28 9.73 26.66 -7.70
N ARG A 29 9.02 26.15 -8.73
CA ARG A 29 7.61 26.44 -8.99
C ARG A 29 6.71 26.14 -7.78
N ALA A 30 6.94 25.00 -7.11
CA ALA A 30 6.20 24.64 -5.89
C ALA A 30 6.50 25.63 -4.75
N GLY A 31 7.77 25.99 -4.53
CA GLY A 31 8.17 26.97 -3.53
C GLY A 31 7.51 28.33 -3.72
N GLU A 32 7.34 28.80 -4.97
CA GLU A 32 6.72 30.10 -5.24
C GLU A 32 5.25 30.18 -4.80
N PHE A 33 4.45 29.13 -4.95
CA PHE A 33 3.07 29.18 -4.45
C PHE A 33 2.95 28.89 -2.96
N HIS A 34 3.81 28.04 -2.38
CA HIS A 34 3.86 27.86 -0.93
C HIS A 34 4.27 29.14 -0.20
N VAL A 35 5.23 29.89 -0.73
CA VAL A 35 5.58 31.20 -0.20
C VAL A 35 4.39 32.16 -0.18
N LYS A 36 3.55 32.18 -1.24
CA LYS A 36 2.31 32.98 -1.23
C LYS A 36 1.34 32.55 -0.13
N SER A 37 1.19 31.25 0.08
CA SER A 37 0.34 30.70 1.15
C SER A 37 0.91 31.02 2.54
N LEU A 38 2.22 30.87 2.72
CA LEU A 38 2.91 31.21 3.97
C LEU A 38 2.86 32.71 4.30
N SER A 39 2.90 33.59 3.29
CA SER A 39 2.80 35.03 3.51
C SER A 39 1.44 35.48 4.06
N ILE A 40 0.39 34.70 3.85
CA ILE A 40 -0.97 34.95 4.34
C ILE A 40 -1.20 34.22 5.68
N ASN A 41 -0.62 33.03 5.84
CA ASN A 41 -0.78 32.20 7.03
C ASN A 41 0.03 32.77 8.19
N LYS A 42 -0.64 33.06 9.32
CA LYS A 42 0.00 33.63 10.52
C LYS A 42 0.47 32.56 11.53
N GLN A 43 0.19 31.31 11.29
CA GLN A 43 0.54 30.19 12.16
C GLN A 43 2.00 29.80 12.02
N PHE A 44 2.62 30.12 10.88
CA PHE A 44 4.02 29.85 10.59
C PHE A 44 4.80 31.15 10.35
N GLU A 45 6.02 31.19 10.89
CA GLU A 45 7.01 32.22 10.61
C GLU A 45 8.08 31.61 9.70
N LEU A 46 8.07 31.98 8.41
CA LEU A 46 9.09 31.55 7.47
C LEU A 46 10.42 32.22 7.77
N LYS A 47 11.36 31.46 8.33
CA LYS A 47 12.69 31.93 8.73
C LYS A 47 13.70 31.85 7.59
N TYR A 48 13.69 30.73 6.86
CA TYR A 48 14.68 30.43 5.84
C TYR A 48 14.03 29.85 4.58
N ILE A 49 14.56 30.26 3.42
CA ILE A 49 14.38 29.55 2.15
C ILE A 49 15.73 28.93 1.80
N VAL A 50 15.73 27.61 1.52
CA VAL A 50 16.93 26.84 1.20
C VAL A 50 16.83 26.33 -0.24
N ASP A 51 17.82 26.64 -1.06
CA ASP A 51 17.96 26.09 -2.40
C ASP A 51 19.44 26.06 -2.81
N THR A 52 19.81 25.11 -3.65
CA THR A 52 21.16 25.06 -4.25
C THR A 52 21.37 26.15 -5.29
N ASP A 53 20.30 26.71 -5.86
CA ASP A 53 20.30 27.86 -6.75
C ASP A 53 20.13 29.14 -5.88
N GLU A 54 21.26 29.76 -5.55
CA GLU A 54 21.30 30.94 -4.67
C GLU A 54 20.51 32.13 -5.22
N ASP A 55 20.51 32.33 -6.53
CA ASP A 55 19.80 33.45 -7.15
C ASP A 55 18.29 33.31 -6.98
N LYS A 56 17.75 32.10 -7.21
CA LYS A 56 16.34 31.82 -6.98
C LYS A 56 15.95 31.95 -5.51
N ALA A 57 16.72 31.35 -4.61
CA ALA A 57 16.46 31.42 -3.17
C ALA A 57 16.50 32.86 -2.67
N ASN A 58 17.52 33.63 -3.04
CA ASN A 58 17.67 35.05 -2.66
C ASN A 58 16.54 35.92 -3.23
N SER A 59 16.18 35.72 -4.51
CA SER A 59 15.05 36.42 -5.11
C SER A 59 13.72 36.14 -4.40
N LEU A 60 13.46 34.89 -4.04
CA LEU A 60 12.23 34.50 -3.39
C LEU A 60 12.20 34.96 -1.92
N SER A 61 13.30 34.84 -1.18
CA SER A 61 13.42 35.30 0.21
C SER A 61 13.26 36.83 0.33
N GLY A 62 13.80 37.58 -0.62
CA GLY A 62 13.63 39.04 -0.69
C GLY A 62 12.17 39.49 -0.86
N LYS A 63 11.33 38.70 -1.56
CA LYS A 63 9.89 39.00 -1.73
C LYS A 63 9.08 38.88 -0.44
N VAL A 64 9.53 38.04 0.53
CA VAL A 64 8.78 37.75 1.76
C VAL A 64 9.50 38.16 3.04
N GLY A 65 10.72 38.70 2.92
CA GLY A 65 11.46 39.25 4.05
C GLY A 65 12.06 38.20 5.00
N CYS A 66 12.33 36.99 4.50
CA CYS A 66 13.04 35.94 5.26
C CYS A 66 14.51 35.82 4.83
N LEU A 67 15.28 35.00 5.54
CA LEU A 67 16.66 34.70 5.19
C LEU A 67 16.75 33.61 4.12
N PHE A 68 17.81 33.61 3.34
CA PHE A 68 18.13 32.50 2.45
C PHE A 68 19.40 31.77 2.93
N HIS A 69 19.49 30.49 2.59
CA HIS A 69 20.70 29.70 2.80
C HIS A 69 20.84 28.62 1.73
N HIS A 70 22.07 28.30 1.32
CA HIS A 70 22.33 27.25 0.33
C HIS A 70 22.52 25.85 0.95
N ASP A 71 22.81 25.77 2.25
CA ASP A 71 23.08 24.51 2.94
C ASP A 71 21.96 24.18 3.96
N ILE A 72 21.23 23.11 3.67
CA ILE A 72 20.20 22.59 4.58
C ILE A 72 20.79 22.15 5.93
N LYS A 73 21.97 21.55 5.97
CA LYS A 73 22.59 21.06 7.21
C LYS A 73 22.77 22.18 8.20
N TRP A 74 23.22 23.32 7.70
CA TRP A 74 23.37 24.51 8.53
C TRP A 74 22.04 24.95 9.14
N VAL A 75 20.95 24.99 8.33
CA VAL A 75 19.62 25.41 8.80
C VAL A 75 19.05 24.41 9.82
N LEU A 76 19.26 23.11 9.65
CA LEU A 76 18.77 22.09 10.55
C LEU A 76 19.50 22.10 11.92
N GLN A 77 20.78 22.45 11.94
CA GLN A 77 21.59 22.51 13.16
C GLN A 77 21.35 23.79 13.98
N HIS A 78 20.87 24.86 13.38
CA HIS A 78 20.54 26.10 14.08
C HIS A 78 19.15 26.00 14.68
N GLY A 79 19.07 25.96 16.00
CA GLY A 79 17.93 25.50 16.80
C GLY A 79 16.64 26.33 16.76
N ASP A 80 16.52 27.35 15.91
CA ASP A 80 15.34 28.21 15.79
C ASP A 80 14.28 27.73 14.77
N VAL A 81 14.52 26.61 14.07
CA VAL A 81 13.57 26.00 13.12
C VAL A 81 12.90 24.79 13.76
N GLN A 82 11.57 24.80 13.83
CA GLN A 82 10.74 23.72 14.39
C GLN A 82 10.17 22.81 13.31
N ALA A 83 9.85 23.35 12.13
CA ALA A 83 9.24 22.62 11.04
C ALA A 83 9.91 22.93 9.70
N VAL A 84 9.81 21.99 8.77
CA VAL A 84 10.36 22.12 7.43
C VAL A 84 9.28 21.80 6.39
N LEU A 85 9.19 22.64 5.34
CA LEU A 85 8.38 22.39 4.16
C LEU A 85 9.32 22.03 2.99
N ILE A 86 9.17 20.82 2.43
CA ILE A 86 9.98 20.30 1.32
C ILE A 86 9.19 20.42 0.03
N CYS A 87 9.68 21.23 -0.91
CA CYS A 87 9.09 21.46 -2.24
C CYS A 87 10.14 21.46 -3.35
N THR A 88 11.09 20.55 -3.23
CA THR A 88 12.18 20.31 -4.18
C THR A 88 11.72 19.42 -5.35
N THR A 89 12.63 18.82 -6.08
CA THR A 89 12.31 17.78 -7.08
C THR A 89 12.10 16.42 -6.42
N THR A 90 11.18 15.63 -6.96
CA THR A 90 10.79 14.29 -6.44
C THR A 90 11.96 13.41 -5.98
N PRO A 91 13.08 13.27 -6.72
CA PRO A 91 14.18 12.38 -6.29
C PRO A 91 14.81 12.72 -4.96
N THR A 92 14.59 13.93 -4.42
CA THR A 92 15.23 14.40 -3.19
C THR A 92 14.30 14.35 -1.97
N HIS A 93 12.98 14.13 -2.17
CA HIS A 93 11.98 14.19 -1.09
C HIS A 93 12.29 13.23 0.05
N TYR A 94 12.51 11.95 -0.26
CA TYR A 94 12.83 10.92 0.73
C TYR A 94 14.05 11.30 1.57
N ALA A 95 15.20 11.53 0.93
CA ALA A 95 16.45 11.83 1.64
C ALA A 95 16.36 13.10 2.51
N LEU A 96 15.69 14.15 2.01
CA LEU A 96 15.47 15.38 2.76
C LEU A 96 14.49 15.18 3.92
N THR A 97 13.45 14.39 3.74
CA THR A 97 12.49 14.04 4.81
C THR A 97 13.20 13.33 5.95
N ILE A 98 13.99 12.28 5.66
CA ILE A 98 14.78 11.57 6.67
C ILE A 98 15.73 12.52 7.39
N GLN A 99 16.50 13.31 6.64
CA GLN A 99 17.44 14.27 7.24
C GLN A 99 16.75 15.28 8.17
N CYS A 100 15.57 15.77 7.81
CA CYS A 100 14.80 16.71 8.65
C CYS A 100 14.28 16.03 9.92
N LEU A 101 13.72 14.82 9.80
CA LEU A 101 13.22 14.05 10.94
C LEU A 101 14.34 13.70 11.92
N GLU A 102 15.48 13.20 11.46
CA GLU A 102 16.66 12.91 12.29
C GLU A 102 17.18 14.14 13.05
N ASN A 103 16.96 15.35 12.53
CA ASN A 103 17.28 16.60 13.19
C ASN A 103 16.12 17.17 14.04
N GLY A 104 15.12 16.35 14.37
CA GLY A 104 14.02 16.72 15.26
C GLY A 104 13.04 17.74 14.67
N LYS A 105 12.87 17.82 13.35
CA LYS A 105 11.97 18.76 12.69
C LYS A 105 10.69 18.07 12.25
N HIS A 106 9.54 18.71 12.47
CA HIS A 106 8.29 18.33 11.83
C HIS A 106 8.39 18.56 10.33
N VAL A 107 7.81 17.69 9.50
CA VAL A 107 7.98 17.76 8.05
C VAL A 107 6.64 17.87 7.34
N PHE A 108 6.54 18.83 6.42
CA PHE A 108 5.55 18.89 5.37
C PHE A 108 6.27 18.65 4.04
N CYS A 109 5.96 17.58 3.34
CA CYS A 109 6.62 17.20 2.09
C CYS A 109 5.63 17.23 0.92
N GLU A 110 6.01 17.86 -0.21
CA GLU A 110 5.29 17.70 -1.46
C GLU A 110 5.28 16.25 -1.93
N LYS A 111 4.21 15.88 -2.65
CA LYS A 111 4.09 14.54 -3.25
C LYS A 111 5.07 14.34 -4.41
N PRO A 112 5.45 13.10 -4.71
CA PRO A 112 5.37 11.91 -3.87
C PRO A 112 6.42 11.95 -2.76
N LEU A 113 6.11 11.36 -1.60
CA LEU A 113 7.03 11.30 -0.46
C LEU A 113 8.29 10.50 -0.75
N GLY A 114 8.13 9.37 -1.45
CA GLY A 114 9.19 8.45 -1.85
C GLY A 114 8.88 7.78 -3.18
N LYS A 115 9.86 7.14 -3.77
CA LYS A 115 9.74 6.39 -5.03
C LYS A 115 9.27 4.95 -4.82
N THR A 116 9.54 4.40 -3.65
CA THR A 116 9.24 3.02 -3.28
C THR A 116 8.41 2.97 -1.99
N GLU A 117 7.72 1.87 -1.78
CA GLU A 117 6.99 1.60 -0.53
C GLU A 117 7.96 1.62 0.67
N LYS A 118 9.15 1.04 0.54
CA LYS A 118 10.19 1.06 1.59
C LYS A 118 10.58 2.48 2.01
N GLU A 119 10.72 3.39 1.06
CA GLU A 119 11.00 4.80 1.35
C GLU A 119 9.85 5.48 2.08
N ILE A 120 8.61 5.21 1.68
CA ILE A 120 7.39 5.73 2.33
C ILE A 120 7.32 5.21 3.77
N ASN A 121 7.41 3.90 3.97
CA ASN A 121 7.39 3.25 5.29
C ASN A 121 8.48 3.79 6.21
N HIS A 122 9.72 3.93 5.70
CA HIS A 122 10.82 4.47 6.50
C HIS A 122 10.53 5.89 6.99
N CYS A 123 9.98 6.78 6.15
CA CYS A 123 9.63 8.14 6.57
C CYS A 123 8.58 8.14 7.70
N PHE A 124 7.52 7.34 7.59
CA PHE A 124 6.47 7.30 8.61
C PHE A 124 6.95 6.63 9.91
N ARG A 125 7.67 5.51 9.82
CA ARG A 125 8.27 4.84 10.99
C ARG A 125 9.21 5.78 11.75
N LEU A 126 10.08 6.48 11.04
CA LEU A 126 11.01 7.43 11.66
C LEU A 126 10.26 8.60 12.32
N ALA A 127 9.27 9.18 11.63
CA ALA A 127 8.45 10.25 12.17
C ALA A 127 7.72 9.81 13.45
N ASN A 128 7.12 8.62 13.45
CA ASN A 128 6.44 8.04 14.60
C ASN A 128 7.39 7.75 15.76
N SER A 129 8.55 7.12 15.51
CA SER A 129 9.54 6.79 16.53
C SER A 129 10.12 8.03 17.24
N LEU A 130 10.21 9.15 16.52
CA LEU A 130 10.68 10.42 17.05
C LEU A 130 9.54 11.33 17.57
N ASN A 131 8.29 10.86 17.53
CA ASN A 131 7.09 11.63 17.85
C ASN A 131 7.01 12.97 17.07
N LEU A 132 7.41 12.96 15.82
CA LEU A 132 7.36 14.09 14.91
C LEU A 132 6.17 13.98 13.96
N LYS A 133 5.73 15.11 13.43
CA LYS A 133 4.62 15.15 12.48
C LYS A 133 5.14 15.16 11.06
N LEU A 134 4.57 14.27 10.23
CA LEU A 134 4.81 14.19 8.79
C LEU A 134 3.48 14.38 8.05
N LEU A 135 3.40 15.40 7.21
CA LEU A 135 2.27 15.64 6.31
C LEU A 135 2.76 15.54 4.86
N VAL A 136 2.06 14.78 4.04
CA VAL A 136 2.30 14.71 2.59
C VAL A 136 1.23 15.48 1.84
N ALA A 137 1.64 16.31 0.89
CA ALA A 137 0.78 17.26 0.20
C ALA A 137 -0.07 16.59 -0.89
N TYR A 138 -1.34 16.33 -0.56
CA TYR A 138 -2.39 15.97 -1.52
C TYR A 138 -3.50 17.03 -1.45
N GLN A 139 -3.25 18.18 -2.05
CA GLN A 139 -4.07 19.39 -1.93
C GLN A 139 -5.54 19.18 -2.29
N LYS A 140 -5.89 18.22 -3.18
CA LYS A 140 -7.30 17.92 -3.50
C LYS A 140 -8.09 17.49 -2.26
N ARG A 141 -7.48 16.81 -1.28
CA ARG A 141 -8.13 16.44 -0.02
C ARG A 141 -8.53 17.64 0.86
N PHE A 142 -7.90 18.80 0.63
CA PHE A 142 -8.15 20.06 1.35
C PHE A 142 -9.00 21.05 0.55
N ASP A 143 -9.37 20.71 -0.69
CA ASP A 143 -10.28 21.53 -1.50
C ASP A 143 -11.72 21.42 -0.98
N ASP A 144 -12.40 22.58 -0.89
CA ASP A 144 -13.75 22.67 -0.32
C ASP A 144 -14.76 21.74 -1.03
N ASN A 145 -14.65 21.60 -2.35
CA ASN A 145 -15.60 20.82 -3.13
C ASN A 145 -15.32 19.31 -3.03
N TYR A 146 -14.07 18.90 -3.15
CA TYR A 146 -13.69 17.48 -3.00
C TYR A 146 -13.94 16.99 -1.57
N SER A 147 -13.62 17.79 -0.55
CA SER A 147 -13.89 17.47 0.85
C SER A 147 -15.40 17.35 1.12
N LYS A 148 -16.20 18.29 0.61
CA LYS A 148 -17.66 18.26 0.79
C LYS A 148 -18.28 17.03 0.11
N LEU A 149 -17.82 16.70 -1.09
CA LEU A 149 -18.27 15.51 -1.80
C LEU A 149 -17.91 14.22 -1.01
N TYR A 150 -16.72 14.17 -0.42
CA TYR A 150 -16.33 13.08 0.47
C TYR A 150 -17.27 12.94 1.68
N GLU A 151 -17.56 14.04 2.39
CA GLU A 151 -18.50 14.04 3.52
C GLU A 151 -19.89 13.52 3.13
N ASP A 152 -20.39 13.94 1.97
CA ASP A 152 -21.69 13.50 1.47
C ASP A 152 -21.69 12.01 1.10
N ILE A 153 -20.61 11.50 0.47
CA ILE A 153 -20.42 10.08 0.20
C ILE A 153 -20.39 9.27 1.50
N GLN A 154 -19.64 9.73 2.52
CA GLN A 154 -19.58 9.03 3.82
C GLN A 154 -20.96 8.98 4.50
N ARG A 155 -21.72 10.06 4.44
CA ARG A 155 -23.11 10.08 4.95
C ARG A 155 -23.95 9.01 4.24
N HIS A 156 -23.92 8.94 2.91
CA HIS A 156 -24.67 7.94 2.14
C HIS A 156 -24.20 6.50 2.43
N LYS A 157 -22.91 6.29 2.66
CA LYS A 157 -22.39 4.97 3.09
C LYS A 157 -23.00 4.54 4.44
N THR A 158 -23.21 5.46 5.40
CA THR A 158 -23.87 5.13 6.67
C THR A 158 -25.37 4.80 6.49
N GLU A 159 -25.98 5.24 5.38
CA GLU A 159 -27.36 4.93 4.97
C GLU A 159 -27.44 3.65 4.11
N GLY A 160 -26.32 2.96 3.86
CA GLY A 160 -26.24 1.74 3.06
C GLY A 160 -26.10 1.99 1.55
N HIS A 161 -25.78 3.21 1.13
CA HIS A 161 -25.61 3.59 -0.28
C HIS A 161 -24.15 3.86 -0.60
N SER A 162 -23.62 3.21 -1.64
CA SER A 162 -22.25 3.40 -2.11
C SER A 162 -22.20 3.99 -3.52
N PRO A 163 -21.11 4.67 -3.91
CA PRO A 163 -20.89 5.03 -5.31
C PRO A 163 -20.93 3.79 -6.20
N LYS A 164 -21.59 3.92 -7.37
CA LYS A 164 -21.56 2.90 -8.44
C LYS A 164 -20.58 3.25 -9.54
N HIS A 165 -20.46 4.55 -9.81
CA HIS A 165 -19.51 5.04 -10.79
C HIS A 165 -18.92 6.37 -10.32
N ILE A 166 -17.60 6.49 -10.40
CA ILE A 166 -16.84 7.71 -10.17
C ILE A 166 -16.10 8.05 -11.45
N HIS A 167 -16.21 9.28 -11.93
CA HIS A 167 -15.45 9.78 -13.05
C HIS A 167 -14.72 11.06 -12.65
N LEU A 168 -13.38 11.03 -12.69
CA LEU A 168 -12.53 12.19 -12.42
C LEU A 168 -11.83 12.61 -13.71
N ILE A 169 -11.83 13.91 -13.97
CA ILE A 169 -11.24 14.52 -15.17
C ILE A 169 -10.23 15.55 -14.72
N THR A 170 -8.97 15.36 -15.12
CA THR A 170 -7.86 16.27 -14.84
C THR A 170 -7.09 16.57 -16.11
N ARG A 171 -7.10 17.84 -16.54
CA ARG A 171 -6.33 18.30 -17.70
C ARG A 171 -5.52 19.53 -17.33
N ASP A 172 -4.22 19.46 -17.55
CA ASP A 172 -3.28 20.52 -17.20
C ASP A 172 -3.39 21.73 -18.14
N HIS A 173 -3.25 22.92 -17.55
CA HIS A 173 -3.05 24.16 -18.28
C HIS A 173 -2.25 25.15 -17.42
N PRO A 174 -1.25 25.86 -17.99
CA PRO A 174 -0.57 25.53 -19.26
C PRO A 174 0.20 24.22 -19.12
N ARG A 175 0.52 23.60 -20.25
CA ARG A 175 1.39 22.41 -20.24
C ARG A 175 2.67 22.71 -19.47
N PRO A 176 3.10 21.82 -18.56
CA PRO A 176 4.34 21.97 -17.81
C PRO A 176 5.56 22.12 -18.76
N PRO A 177 6.62 22.83 -18.36
CA PRO A 177 7.84 22.95 -19.15
C PRO A 177 8.48 21.59 -19.43
N LEU A 178 9.07 21.39 -20.61
CA LEU A 178 9.71 20.13 -21.00
C LEU A 178 10.82 19.70 -20.04
N SER A 179 11.57 20.66 -19.48
CA SER A 179 12.60 20.38 -18.47
C SER A 179 12.03 19.73 -17.21
N TYR A 180 10.81 20.11 -16.83
CA TYR A 180 10.10 19.50 -15.71
C TYR A 180 9.58 18.10 -16.08
N LEU A 181 8.93 17.95 -17.24
CA LEU A 181 8.35 16.68 -17.68
C LEU A 181 9.40 15.56 -17.75
N LYS A 182 10.63 15.87 -18.18
CA LYS A 182 11.76 14.91 -18.21
C LYS A 182 12.14 14.33 -16.85
N THR A 183 11.71 14.94 -15.75
CA THR A 183 12.07 14.56 -14.36
C THR A 183 10.85 14.27 -13.49
N SER A 184 9.64 14.32 -14.04
CA SER A 184 8.38 14.24 -13.30
C SER A 184 7.91 12.80 -13.00
N ASN A 185 8.59 11.77 -13.49
CA ASN A 185 8.19 10.36 -13.47
C ASN A 185 6.92 10.04 -14.31
N GLY A 186 6.59 10.88 -15.31
CA GLY A 186 5.48 10.66 -16.22
C GLY A 186 4.11 11.05 -15.66
N ILE A 187 3.10 11.03 -16.55
CA ILE A 187 1.74 11.51 -16.27
C ILE A 187 1.07 10.78 -15.10
N VAL A 188 1.31 9.47 -14.94
CA VAL A 188 0.65 8.65 -13.92
C VAL A 188 1.08 9.09 -12.53
N GLU A 189 2.37 9.15 -12.25
CA GLU A 189 2.87 9.50 -10.92
C GLU A 189 2.80 11.00 -10.62
N ASP A 190 3.01 11.84 -11.64
CA ASP A 190 3.02 13.28 -11.43
C ASP A 190 1.61 13.88 -11.33
N MET A 191 0.72 13.53 -12.26
CA MET A 191 -0.60 14.16 -12.39
C MET A 191 -1.72 13.25 -11.87
N MET A 192 -1.82 12.00 -12.38
CA MET A 192 -2.94 11.12 -12.07
C MET A 192 -2.91 10.59 -10.63
N SER A 193 -1.75 10.61 -9.96
CA SER A 193 -1.65 10.24 -8.53
C SER A 193 -2.61 11.03 -7.63
N HIS A 194 -2.93 12.28 -7.98
CA HIS A 194 -3.94 13.08 -7.27
C HIS A 194 -5.36 12.57 -7.46
N ASP A 195 -5.69 12.09 -8.67
CA ASP A 195 -7.02 11.53 -8.95
C ASP A 195 -7.16 10.11 -8.42
N ILE A 196 -6.10 9.32 -8.47
CA ILE A 196 -6.03 8.01 -7.84
C ILE A 196 -6.24 8.14 -6.33
N ASP A 197 -5.60 9.11 -5.69
CA ASP A 197 -5.77 9.39 -4.26
C ASP A 197 -7.22 9.78 -3.91
N ILE A 198 -7.86 10.64 -4.70
CA ILE A 198 -9.27 11.03 -4.50
C ILE A 198 -10.21 9.86 -4.77
N ALA A 199 -9.94 9.05 -5.80
CA ALA A 199 -10.72 7.85 -6.09
C ALA A 199 -10.65 6.85 -4.92
N ASN A 200 -9.45 6.59 -4.41
CA ASN A 200 -9.23 5.75 -3.22
C ASN A 200 -10.01 6.30 -2.00
N LEU A 201 -9.92 7.59 -1.75
CA LEU A 201 -10.65 8.25 -0.65
C LEU A 201 -12.17 8.03 -0.77
N TYR A 202 -12.74 8.20 -1.96
CA TYR A 202 -14.17 8.04 -2.22
C TYR A 202 -14.62 6.58 -2.15
N MET A 203 -13.77 5.66 -2.61
CA MET A 203 -14.00 4.21 -2.50
C MET A 203 -13.77 3.68 -1.08
N GLY A 204 -13.14 4.45 -0.19
CA GLY A 204 -12.83 4.03 1.19
C GLY A 204 -11.59 3.15 1.27
N PHE A 205 -10.66 3.38 0.36
CA PHE A 205 -9.38 2.64 0.22
C PHE A 205 -9.54 1.15 -0.09
N GLU A 206 -10.70 0.76 -0.63
CA GLU A 206 -10.85 -0.57 -1.23
C GLU A 206 -9.88 -0.73 -2.42
N VAL A 207 -9.32 -1.91 -2.56
CA VAL A 207 -8.44 -2.24 -3.69
C VAL A 207 -9.28 -2.64 -4.89
N PRO A 208 -9.09 -2.05 -6.08
CA PRO A 208 -9.80 -2.48 -7.27
C PRO A 208 -9.40 -3.91 -7.65
N GLU A 209 -10.36 -4.67 -8.18
CA GLU A 209 -10.14 -6.03 -8.68
C GLU A 209 -9.27 -6.02 -9.93
N SER A 210 -9.52 -5.07 -10.84
CA SER A 210 -8.80 -4.95 -12.09
C SER A 210 -8.69 -3.51 -12.58
N ILE A 211 -7.61 -3.24 -13.33
CA ILE A 211 -7.30 -1.95 -13.95
C ILE A 211 -6.97 -2.17 -15.42
N VAL A 212 -7.45 -1.28 -16.28
CA VAL A 212 -6.98 -1.13 -17.65
C VAL A 212 -6.72 0.33 -17.94
N ALA A 213 -5.62 0.62 -18.64
CA ALA A 213 -5.26 1.98 -19.02
C ALA A 213 -4.83 2.06 -20.48
N PHE A 214 -5.25 3.12 -21.16
CA PHE A 214 -4.84 3.46 -22.51
C PHE A 214 -4.20 4.84 -22.52
N ALA A 215 -3.12 4.97 -23.27
CA ALA A 215 -2.36 6.21 -23.35
C ALA A 215 -2.02 6.54 -24.78
N SER A 216 -1.93 7.84 -25.11
CA SER A 216 -1.52 8.31 -26.41
C SER A 216 -0.72 9.60 -26.31
N THR A 217 0.06 9.90 -27.37
CA THR A 217 0.84 11.13 -27.49
C THR A 217 0.77 11.62 -28.93
N HIS A 218 0.15 12.78 -29.14
CA HIS A 218 -0.03 13.40 -30.44
C HIS A 218 1.00 14.49 -30.71
N SER A 219 1.48 15.16 -29.65
CA SER A 219 2.46 16.24 -29.74
C SER A 219 3.85 15.70 -30.10
N PRO A 220 4.48 16.11 -31.24
CA PRO A 220 5.83 15.64 -31.60
C PRO A 220 6.87 15.93 -30.52
N VAL A 221 6.74 17.06 -29.82
CA VAL A 221 7.68 17.45 -28.75
C VAL A 221 7.58 16.55 -27.53
N LEU A 222 6.39 16.03 -27.21
CA LEU A 222 6.20 15.07 -26.13
C LEU A 222 6.66 13.66 -26.55
N GLN A 223 6.48 13.31 -27.82
CA GLN A 223 7.01 12.05 -28.38
C GLN A 223 8.54 11.98 -28.29
N GLU A 224 9.25 13.10 -28.57
CA GLU A 224 10.72 13.17 -28.46
C GLU A 224 11.24 12.87 -27.05
N ILE A 225 10.47 13.19 -26.01
CA ILE A 225 10.83 12.95 -24.60
C ILE A 225 10.12 11.74 -24.00
N GLN A 226 9.38 10.98 -24.81
CA GLN A 226 8.59 9.81 -24.40
C GLN A 226 7.58 10.10 -23.28
N GLU A 227 7.03 11.32 -23.25
CA GLU A 227 5.99 11.70 -22.29
C GLU A 227 4.61 11.41 -22.86
N ILE A 228 3.74 10.80 -22.05
CA ILE A 228 2.33 10.55 -22.36
C ILE A 228 1.57 11.87 -22.32
N GLU A 229 0.76 12.15 -23.35
CA GLU A 229 -0.07 13.35 -23.44
C GLU A 229 -1.49 13.15 -22.91
N GLU A 230 -2.12 12.05 -23.29
CA GLU A 230 -3.49 11.70 -22.95
C GLU A 230 -3.53 10.31 -22.29
N ILE A 231 -4.38 10.15 -21.27
CA ILE A 231 -4.56 8.89 -20.57
C ILE A 231 -6.03 8.68 -20.16
N GLU A 232 -6.51 7.47 -20.35
CA GLU A 232 -7.79 6.96 -19.82
C GLU A 232 -7.52 5.73 -18.99
N ILE A 233 -8.05 5.71 -17.75
CA ILE A 233 -7.90 4.61 -16.80
C ILE A 233 -9.29 4.17 -16.37
N LEU A 234 -9.54 2.87 -16.39
CA LEU A 234 -10.75 2.26 -15.86
C LEU A 234 -10.36 1.24 -14.78
N MET A 235 -10.93 1.40 -13.59
CA MET A 235 -10.79 0.47 -12.47
C MET A 235 -12.14 -0.17 -12.16
N LYS A 236 -12.15 -1.49 -11.92
CA LYS A 236 -13.33 -2.25 -11.51
C LYS A 236 -13.10 -2.80 -10.11
N TYR A 237 -14.10 -2.67 -9.24
CA TYR A 237 -14.08 -3.16 -7.86
C TYR A 237 -14.94 -4.41 -7.71
N SER A 238 -14.73 -5.16 -6.63
CA SER A 238 -15.32 -6.48 -6.38
C SER A 238 -16.85 -6.51 -6.35
N GLN A 239 -17.49 -5.41 -5.93
CA GLN A 239 -18.96 -5.28 -5.93
C GLN A 239 -19.51 -4.68 -7.22
N GLY A 240 -18.69 -4.56 -8.28
CA GLY A 240 -19.07 -4.06 -9.58
C GLY A 240 -19.02 -2.54 -9.75
N GLN A 241 -18.52 -1.79 -8.76
CA GLN A 241 -18.30 -0.35 -8.90
C GLN A 241 -17.21 -0.09 -9.95
N LEU A 242 -17.34 1.05 -10.63
CA LEU A 242 -16.38 1.51 -11.65
C LEU A 242 -15.81 2.88 -11.30
N VAL A 243 -14.52 3.04 -11.55
CA VAL A 243 -13.84 4.34 -11.47
C VAL A 243 -13.17 4.62 -12.80
N THR A 244 -13.47 5.75 -13.41
CA THR A 244 -12.85 6.22 -14.64
C THR A 244 -12.03 7.48 -14.35
N LEU A 245 -10.76 7.51 -14.78
CA LEU A 245 -9.90 8.68 -14.66
C LEU A 245 -9.46 9.11 -16.06
N THR A 246 -9.71 10.37 -16.40
CA THR A 246 -9.33 10.99 -17.69
C THR A 246 -8.25 12.03 -17.44
N GLY A 247 -7.10 11.91 -18.10
CA GLY A 247 -5.97 12.84 -17.93
C GLY A 247 -5.43 13.41 -19.24
N SER A 248 -5.02 14.69 -19.21
CA SER A 248 -4.33 15.35 -20.34
C SER A 248 -3.26 16.33 -19.85
N ARG A 249 -2.11 16.36 -20.55
CA ARG A 249 -1.03 17.32 -20.28
C ARG A 249 -1.23 18.71 -20.89
N ASP A 250 -2.23 18.90 -21.76
CA ASP A 250 -2.39 20.17 -22.48
C ASP A 250 -3.85 20.49 -22.82
N ALA A 251 -4.57 21.11 -21.89
CA ALA A 251 -5.93 21.57 -22.11
C ALA A 251 -5.96 23.01 -22.64
N LYS A 252 -6.40 23.22 -23.88
CA LYS A 252 -6.45 24.54 -24.50
C LYS A 252 -7.50 25.50 -23.93
N HIS A 253 -8.48 24.96 -23.21
CA HIS A 253 -9.60 25.73 -22.64
C HIS A 253 -9.40 26.16 -21.18
N GLY A 254 -8.24 25.80 -20.57
CA GLY A 254 -7.90 26.13 -19.18
C GLY A 254 -7.66 24.89 -18.32
N TYR A 255 -7.42 25.10 -17.02
CA TYR A 255 -7.14 24.04 -16.06
C TYR A 255 -8.43 23.30 -15.69
N ASP A 256 -8.68 22.17 -16.35
CA ASP A 256 -9.95 21.43 -16.30
C ASP A 256 -9.91 20.36 -15.19
N GLN A 257 -10.71 20.58 -14.15
CA GLN A 257 -10.76 19.72 -12.95
C GLN A 257 -12.21 19.43 -12.57
N ARG A 258 -12.70 18.27 -12.95
CA ARG A 258 -14.12 17.89 -12.74
C ARG A 258 -14.24 16.53 -12.08
N ALA A 259 -15.37 16.30 -11.42
CA ALA A 259 -15.74 15.01 -10.86
C ALA A 259 -17.24 14.74 -11.04
N GLU A 260 -17.59 13.52 -11.38
CA GLU A 260 -18.95 13.00 -11.31
C GLU A 260 -18.96 11.76 -10.42
N VAL A 261 -19.90 11.69 -9.47
CA VAL A 261 -20.10 10.53 -8.59
C VAL A 261 -21.57 10.14 -8.64
N TYR A 262 -21.82 8.98 -9.18
CA TYR A 262 -23.16 8.42 -9.36
C TYR A 262 -23.38 7.21 -8.44
N GLY A 263 -24.57 7.11 -7.85
CA GLY A 263 -24.99 6.00 -7.00
C GLY A 263 -26.51 5.99 -6.78
N ASP A 264 -26.99 5.14 -5.87
CA ASP A 264 -28.43 5.10 -5.52
C ASP A 264 -28.91 6.39 -4.86
N PHE A 265 -27.99 7.19 -4.38
CA PHE A 265 -28.23 8.54 -3.82
C PHE A 265 -28.42 9.62 -4.92
N GLY A 266 -28.26 9.29 -6.20
CA GLY A 266 -28.31 10.23 -7.32
C GLY A 266 -26.95 10.55 -7.91
N LEU A 267 -26.76 11.76 -8.43
CA LEU A 267 -25.57 12.23 -9.12
C LEU A 267 -25.00 13.49 -8.48
N TYR A 268 -23.76 13.45 -8.06
CA TYR A 268 -22.98 14.63 -7.71
C TYR A 268 -22.09 15.03 -8.87
N LYS A 269 -22.04 16.34 -9.16
CA LYS A 269 -21.16 16.93 -10.15
C LYS A 269 -20.31 18.03 -9.52
N LEU A 270 -19.02 17.94 -9.70
CA LEU A 270 -18.07 19.01 -9.41
C LEU A 270 -17.60 19.57 -10.75
N GLU A 271 -17.97 20.82 -11.01
CA GLU A 271 -17.65 21.51 -12.26
C GLU A 271 -16.46 22.47 -12.08
N ASN A 272 -15.89 22.91 -13.20
CA ASN A 272 -14.81 23.88 -13.21
C ASN A 272 -15.21 25.21 -12.54
N GLN A 273 -14.26 25.80 -11.84
CA GLN A 273 -14.39 27.15 -11.33
C GLN A 273 -13.99 28.16 -12.40
N TYR A 274 -14.80 29.18 -12.55
CA TYR A 274 -14.55 30.29 -13.46
C TYR A 274 -13.89 31.45 -12.72
N ASP A 275 -13.11 32.27 -13.43
CA ASP A 275 -12.48 33.47 -12.86
C ASP A 275 -13.49 34.51 -12.41
N THR A 276 -14.68 34.52 -13.04
CA THR A 276 -15.81 35.40 -12.71
C THR A 276 -17.13 34.67 -12.94
N THR A 277 -18.16 35.03 -12.19
CA THR A 277 -19.52 34.55 -12.39
C THR A 277 -20.27 35.34 -13.47
N LEU A 278 -19.62 36.35 -14.10
CA LEU A 278 -20.24 37.14 -15.14
C LEU A 278 -20.54 36.29 -16.38
N GLN A 279 -21.81 36.32 -16.81
CA GLN A 279 -22.27 35.73 -18.07
C GLN A 279 -22.86 36.83 -18.96
N HIS A 280 -22.56 36.74 -20.23
CA HIS A 280 -23.16 37.60 -21.26
C HIS A 280 -24.03 36.75 -22.18
N HIS A 281 -25.32 37.06 -22.22
CA HIS A 281 -26.31 36.41 -23.05
C HIS A 281 -26.64 37.33 -24.24
N ASP A 282 -26.42 36.84 -25.46
CA ASP A 282 -26.80 37.54 -26.68
C ASP A 282 -27.47 36.57 -27.69
N PRO A 283 -27.94 37.02 -28.88
CA PRO A 283 -28.57 36.10 -29.84
C PRO A 283 -27.66 34.98 -30.36
N ARG A 284 -26.36 35.01 -30.16
CA ARG A 284 -25.40 33.98 -30.53
C ARG A 284 -25.25 32.90 -29.44
N GLY A 285 -25.75 33.16 -28.23
CA GLY A 285 -25.70 32.23 -27.10
C GLY A 285 -25.21 32.88 -25.80
N THR A 286 -24.69 32.08 -24.92
CA THR A 286 -24.15 32.50 -23.64
C THR A 286 -22.62 32.48 -23.70
N ASN A 287 -22.00 33.60 -23.38
CA ASN A 287 -20.56 33.70 -23.15
C ASN A 287 -20.29 33.81 -21.64
N GLN A 288 -19.34 33.07 -21.18
CA GLN A 288 -18.93 33.00 -19.76
C GLN A 288 -17.44 33.27 -19.66
N GLY A 289 -16.96 33.70 -18.50
CA GLY A 289 -15.53 33.87 -18.23
C GLY A 289 -14.74 32.58 -18.41
N THR A 290 -13.43 32.68 -18.45
CA THR A 290 -12.52 31.54 -18.55
C THR A 290 -12.50 30.76 -17.24
N ILE A 291 -12.27 29.46 -17.35
CA ILE A 291 -11.95 28.66 -16.17
C ILE A 291 -10.56 29.02 -15.64
N ASN A 292 -10.26 28.62 -14.40
CA ASN A 292 -8.95 28.90 -13.81
C ASN A 292 -7.80 28.56 -14.74
N TYR A 293 -6.78 29.41 -14.78
CA TYR A 293 -5.64 29.25 -15.69
C TYR A 293 -4.74 28.08 -15.30
N SER A 294 -4.54 27.84 -13.99
CA SER A 294 -3.63 26.80 -13.51
C SER A 294 -3.98 26.29 -12.10
N PHE A 295 -3.32 25.22 -11.68
CA PHE A 295 -3.49 24.63 -10.35
C PHE A 295 -3.28 25.64 -9.21
N SER A 296 -2.36 26.60 -9.36
CA SER A 296 -2.06 27.59 -8.32
C SER A 296 -3.22 28.55 -8.06
N GLN A 297 -4.05 28.84 -9.07
CA GLN A 297 -5.29 29.61 -8.90
C GLN A 297 -6.40 28.72 -8.35
N ARG A 298 -6.57 27.52 -8.95
CA ARG A 298 -7.65 26.60 -8.60
C ARG A 298 -7.58 26.13 -7.14
N TYR A 299 -6.38 25.90 -6.62
CA TYR A 299 -6.17 25.27 -5.29
C TYR A 299 -5.58 26.23 -4.25
N GLN A 300 -5.60 27.54 -4.46
CA GLN A 300 -5.03 28.50 -3.51
C GLN A 300 -5.56 28.33 -2.08
N LYS A 301 -6.86 28.10 -1.92
CA LYS A 301 -7.48 27.86 -0.60
C LYS A 301 -7.06 26.52 -0.02
N ALA A 302 -6.89 25.50 -0.85
CA ALA A 302 -6.47 24.16 -0.41
C ALA A 302 -5.07 24.20 0.19
N TYR A 303 -4.12 24.87 -0.45
CA TYR A 303 -2.77 25.05 0.08
C TYR A 303 -2.73 25.81 1.42
N LEU A 304 -3.63 26.77 1.64
CA LEU A 304 -3.76 27.41 2.95
C LEU A 304 -4.28 26.42 4.01
N LYS A 305 -5.25 25.60 3.65
CA LYS A 305 -5.81 24.59 4.57
C LYS A 305 -4.82 23.46 4.88
N GLU A 306 -3.94 23.08 3.96
CA GLU A 306 -2.85 22.16 4.25
C GLU A 306 -1.94 22.70 5.36
N LEU A 307 -1.54 23.97 5.26
CA LEU A 307 -0.74 24.63 6.30
C LEU A 307 -1.50 24.69 7.64
N ASP A 308 -2.79 25.08 7.63
CA ASP A 308 -3.61 25.08 8.84
C ASP A 308 -3.71 23.70 9.47
N TYR A 309 -3.82 22.66 8.65
CA TYR A 309 -3.88 21.28 9.13
C TYR A 309 -2.52 20.83 9.70
N PHE A 310 -1.43 21.14 9.04
CA PHE A 310 -0.08 20.85 9.55
C PHE A 310 0.17 21.51 10.90
N TYR A 311 -0.27 22.76 11.06
CA TYR A 311 -0.24 23.42 12.36
C TYR A 311 -1.06 22.67 13.43
N LYS A 312 -2.27 22.20 13.09
CA LYS A 312 -3.11 21.39 14.00
C LYS A 312 -2.46 20.06 14.35
N MET A 313 -1.75 19.43 13.41
CA MET A 313 -0.97 18.22 13.70
C MET A 313 0.10 18.49 14.76
N ILE A 314 0.83 19.60 14.64
CA ILE A 314 1.93 19.95 15.55
C ILE A 314 1.39 20.40 16.90
N CYS A 315 0.47 21.37 16.93
CA CYS A 315 0.04 22.02 18.17
C CYS A 315 -1.10 21.30 18.88
N HIS A 316 -1.98 20.61 18.14
CA HIS A 316 -3.18 19.98 18.69
C HIS A 316 -3.18 18.45 18.56
N ASN A 317 -2.05 17.88 18.17
CA ASN A 317 -1.83 16.44 18.03
C ASN A 317 -2.86 15.73 17.10
N TYR A 318 -3.23 16.38 15.99
CA TYR A 318 -4.05 15.74 14.97
C TYR A 318 -3.22 14.63 14.29
N GLY A 319 -3.89 13.54 13.92
CA GLY A 319 -3.29 12.48 13.08
C GLY A 319 -3.05 12.98 11.65
N PRO A 320 -2.25 12.29 10.84
CA PRO A 320 -2.07 12.62 9.43
C PRO A 320 -3.39 12.41 8.67
N LEU A 321 -3.74 13.33 7.77
CA LEU A 321 -4.90 13.18 6.88
C LEU A 321 -4.58 12.23 5.72
N VAL A 322 -3.33 12.20 5.31
CA VAL A 322 -2.75 11.27 4.35
C VAL A 322 -1.90 10.29 5.14
N GLU A 323 -2.42 9.08 5.31
CA GLU A 323 -1.78 8.01 6.08
C GLU A 323 -0.79 7.22 5.20
N GLU A 324 0.07 6.45 5.82
CA GLU A 324 1.08 5.62 5.16
C GLU A 324 0.47 4.66 4.14
N ASN A 325 -0.54 3.88 4.55
CA ASN A 325 -1.27 2.93 3.70
C ASN A 325 -1.96 3.61 2.50
N HIS A 326 -2.44 4.85 2.65
CA HIS A 326 -3.01 5.62 1.55
C HIS A 326 -1.99 5.88 0.43
N LEU A 327 -0.76 6.25 0.82
CA LEU A 327 0.34 6.49 -0.13
C LEU A 327 0.81 5.21 -0.79
N ILE A 328 0.92 4.12 -0.02
CA ILE A 328 1.31 2.80 -0.51
C ILE A 328 0.29 2.31 -1.55
N LEU A 329 -1.02 2.36 -1.23
CA LEU A 329 -2.05 1.99 -2.19
C LEU A 329 -1.99 2.84 -3.46
N THR A 330 -1.87 4.17 -3.32
CA THR A 330 -1.74 5.07 -4.48
C THR A 330 -0.54 4.70 -5.34
N LYS A 331 0.62 4.39 -4.73
CA LYS A 331 1.83 3.97 -5.45
C LYS A 331 1.64 2.62 -6.18
N LYS A 332 1.03 1.63 -5.52
CA LYS A 332 0.72 0.33 -6.13
C LYS A 332 -0.20 0.48 -7.35
N LEU A 333 -1.23 1.31 -7.23
CA LEU A 333 -2.14 1.58 -8.35
C LEU A 333 -1.42 2.34 -9.49
N CYS A 334 -0.53 3.28 -9.19
CA CYS A 334 0.31 3.92 -10.22
C CYS A 334 1.17 2.89 -10.97
N ASN A 335 1.76 1.93 -10.27
CA ASN A 335 2.55 0.86 -10.89
C ASN A 335 1.67 -0.02 -11.78
N ALA A 336 0.53 -0.51 -11.29
CA ALA A 336 -0.42 -1.33 -12.06
C ALA A 336 -0.95 -0.61 -13.32
N ILE A 337 -1.19 0.70 -13.23
CA ILE A 337 -1.57 1.52 -14.39
C ILE A 337 -0.43 1.58 -15.42
N ASN A 338 0.80 1.79 -14.98
CA ASN A 338 1.98 1.79 -15.86
C ASN A 338 2.17 0.43 -16.53
N ASP A 339 1.99 -0.67 -15.79
CA ASP A 339 2.07 -2.03 -16.32
C ASP A 339 0.99 -2.25 -17.39
N SER A 340 -0.26 -1.81 -17.15
CA SER A 340 -1.34 -1.89 -18.13
C SER A 340 -1.03 -1.11 -19.42
N ILE A 341 -0.43 0.08 -19.30
CA ILE A 341 -0.02 0.88 -20.46
C ILE A 341 1.07 0.16 -21.26
N GLN A 342 2.03 -0.46 -20.59
CA GLN A 342 3.16 -1.14 -21.23
C GLN A 342 2.75 -2.44 -21.92
N THR A 343 1.89 -3.22 -21.27
CA THR A 343 1.45 -4.54 -21.76
C THR A 343 0.24 -4.47 -22.67
N ASN A 344 -0.56 -3.40 -22.63
CA ASN A 344 -1.90 -3.27 -23.20
C ASN A 344 -2.88 -4.36 -22.69
N GLU A 345 -2.68 -4.82 -21.45
CA GLU A 345 -3.50 -5.86 -20.82
C GLU A 345 -4.27 -5.31 -19.62
N ILE A 346 -5.32 -6.04 -19.22
CA ILE A 346 -5.99 -5.81 -17.94
C ILE A 346 -5.10 -6.35 -16.83
N ILE A 347 -4.78 -5.51 -15.86
CA ILE A 347 -4.01 -5.89 -14.67
C ILE A 347 -4.99 -6.24 -13.54
N HIS A 348 -4.89 -7.44 -13.01
CA HIS A 348 -5.60 -7.87 -11.82
C HIS A 348 -4.81 -7.41 -10.60
N VAL A 349 -5.33 -6.39 -9.90
CA VAL A 349 -4.55 -5.67 -8.86
C VAL A 349 -4.22 -6.54 -7.65
N LYS A 350 -5.05 -7.54 -7.33
CA LYS A 350 -4.72 -8.51 -6.28
C LYS A 350 -3.41 -9.25 -6.55
N ASP A 351 -3.12 -9.51 -7.84
CA ASP A 351 -1.89 -10.18 -8.27
C ASP A 351 -0.67 -9.23 -8.15
N THR A 352 -0.89 -7.91 -8.27
CA THR A 352 0.17 -6.89 -8.20
C THR A 352 0.44 -6.38 -6.78
N LEU A 353 -0.42 -6.67 -5.81
CA LEU A 353 -0.14 -6.35 -4.40
C LEU A 353 1.08 -7.08 -3.86
N ARG A 354 1.47 -8.19 -4.52
CA ARG A 354 2.73 -8.91 -4.34
C ARG A 354 3.65 -8.68 -5.55
N THR A 355 4.01 -7.43 -5.87
CA THR A 355 4.99 -7.14 -6.95
C THR A 355 6.37 -7.59 -6.53
N TYR A 356 6.73 -8.74 -6.99
CA TYR A 356 8.09 -9.26 -6.95
C TYR A 356 8.81 -8.83 -8.24
N HIS A 357 9.79 -7.95 -8.13
CA HIS A 357 10.59 -7.55 -9.28
C HIS A 357 11.54 -8.68 -9.72
N VAL A 358 11.70 -8.86 -11.02
CA VAL A 358 12.74 -9.69 -11.61
C VAL A 358 14.11 -9.20 -11.09
N ASP A 359 15.05 -10.13 -10.79
CA ASP A 359 16.38 -9.87 -10.22
C ASP A 359 16.40 -9.45 -8.72
N THR A 360 15.34 -9.75 -7.96
CA THR A 360 15.36 -9.63 -6.49
C THR A 360 15.75 -10.94 -5.80
N PRO A 361 16.20 -10.92 -4.53
CA PRO A 361 16.41 -12.16 -3.78
C PRO A 361 15.18 -13.07 -3.77
N GLN A 362 13.99 -12.50 -3.68
CA GLN A 362 12.71 -13.21 -3.75
C GLN A 362 12.51 -13.92 -5.09
N TYR A 363 12.78 -13.23 -6.21
CA TYR A 363 12.72 -13.84 -7.54
C TYR A 363 13.62 -15.07 -7.65
N PHE A 364 14.87 -14.97 -7.20
CA PHE A 364 15.81 -16.09 -7.24
C PHE A 364 15.37 -17.25 -6.34
N LEU A 365 14.78 -16.95 -5.18
CA LEU A 365 14.23 -17.96 -4.29
C LEU A 365 13.08 -18.74 -4.96
N TYR A 366 12.09 -18.02 -5.52
CA TYR A 366 10.97 -18.64 -6.22
C TYR A 366 11.40 -19.40 -7.46
N ARG A 367 12.37 -18.89 -8.22
CA ARG A 367 12.95 -19.62 -9.34
C ARG A 367 13.57 -20.94 -8.88
N ASP A 368 14.38 -20.92 -7.83
CA ASP A 368 15.00 -22.12 -7.30
C ASP A 368 13.94 -23.10 -6.73
N MET A 369 12.90 -22.59 -6.08
CA MET A 369 11.73 -23.37 -5.66
C MET A 369 11.05 -24.04 -6.86
N HIS A 370 10.73 -23.26 -7.89
CA HIS A 370 10.01 -23.73 -9.06
C HIS A 370 10.80 -24.79 -9.83
N VAL A 371 12.10 -24.60 -10.00
CA VAL A 371 12.95 -25.57 -10.71
C VAL A 371 13.04 -26.90 -9.97
N ASN A 372 13.05 -26.89 -8.63
CA ASN A 372 13.36 -28.07 -7.83
C ASN A 372 12.12 -28.80 -7.29
N GLN A 373 10.98 -28.13 -7.07
CA GLN A 373 9.75 -28.72 -6.53
C GLN A 373 9.02 -29.55 -7.59
N THR A 374 9.59 -30.70 -7.96
CA THR A 374 8.98 -31.70 -8.85
C THR A 374 8.14 -32.69 -8.05
N LEU A 375 7.23 -33.44 -8.71
CA LEU A 375 6.48 -34.51 -8.07
C LEU A 375 7.38 -35.56 -7.39
N ASP A 376 8.51 -35.91 -8.02
CA ASP A 376 9.45 -36.89 -7.46
C ASP A 376 10.17 -36.33 -6.23
N TYR A 377 10.56 -35.05 -6.25
CA TYR A 377 11.14 -34.37 -5.09
C TYR A 377 10.14 -34.35 -3.93
N VAL A 378 8.91 -33.88 -4.16
CA VAL A 378 7.87 -33.80 -3.14
C VAL A 378 7.60 -35.16 -2.50
N LYS A 379 7.45 -36.21 -3.32
CA LYS A 379 7.32 -37.60 -2.80
C LYS A 379 8.53 -38.03 -1.97
N GLY A 380 9.72 -37.63 -2.37
CA GLY A 380 10.94 -37.85 -1.60
C GLY A 380 10.87 -37.22 -0.22
N MET A 381 10.45 -35.96 -0.14
CA MET A 381 10.30 -35.22 1.13
C MET A 381 9.25 -35.84 2.04
N TYR A 382 8.08 -36.25 1.51
CA TYR A 382 7.09 -37.02 2.27
C TYR A 382 7.66 -38.31 2.87
N ASN A 383 8.54 -39.01 2.14
CA ASN A 383 9.18 -40.23 2.67
C ASN A 383 10.25 -39.91 3.72
N THR A 384 11.02 -38.83 3.53
CA THR A 384 12.08 -38.41 4.46
C THR A 384 11.51 -38.02 5.82
N TYR A 385 10.43 -37.24 5.83
CA TYR A 385 9.80 -36.74 7.06
C TYR A 385 8.65 -37.59 7.57
N ARG A 386 8.46 -38.79 6.99
CA ARG A 386 7.37 -39.68 7.39
C ARG A 386 7.47 -40.19 8.85
N SER A 387 8.66 -40.29 9.40
CA SER A 387 8.88 -40.89 10.73
C SER A 387 9.06 -39.86 11.85
N LEU A 388 9.25 -38.55 11.55
CA LEU A 388 9.44 -37.47 12.52
C LEU A 388 10.26 -37.86 13.76
N ASN A 389 11.47 -38.36 13.56
CA ASN A 389 12.33 -38.84 14.65
C ASN A 389 13.63 -38.02 14.78
N ASN A 390 13.69 -36.85 14.19
CA ASN A 390 14.88 -35.98 14.19
C ASN A 390 15.04 -35.25 15.53
N HIS A 391 13.95 -34.70 16.06
CA HIS A 391 13.96 -33.90 17.29
C HIS A 391 12.70 -34.12 18.10
N THR A 392 12.82 -33.91 19.42
CA THR A 392 11.67 -33.77 20.34
C THR A 392 11.70 -32.34 20.88
N MET A 393 10.67 -31.55 20.60
CA MET A 393 10.60 -30.14 21.00
C MET A 393 9.21 -29.77 21.50
N THR A 394 9.14 -28.81 22.42
CA THR A 394 7.90 -28.11 22.73
C THR A 394 7.59 -27.06 21.66
N MET A 395 6.35 -26.56 21.62
CA MET A 395 5.99 -25.44 20.72
C MET A 395 6.77 -24.17 21.07
N ASN A 396 7.06 -23.92 22.35
CA ASN A 396 7.88 -22.78 22.78
C ASN A 396 9.34 -22.90 22.33
N ASP A 397 9.90 -24.13 22.30
CA ASP A 397 11.24 -24.35 21.76
C ASP A 397 11.27 -24.05 20.24
N ALA A 398 10.24 -24.48 19.50
CA ALA A 398 10.10 -24.21 18.07
C ALA A 398 9.94 -22.72 17.79
N LEU A 399 9.09 -22.02 18.56
CA LEU A 399 8.91 -20.57 18.46
C LEU A 399 10.20 -19.79 18.74
N SER A 400 10.98 -20.23 19.75
CA SER A 400 12.29 -19.63 20.05
C SER A 400 13.30 -19.83 18.92
N LYS A 401 13.27 -20.98 18.22
CA LYS A 401 14.11 -21.24 17.05
C LYS A 401 13.72 -20.37 15.85
N LEU A 402 12.43 -20.11 15.67
CA LEU A 402 11.93 -19.29 14.57
C LEU A 402 12.53 -17.88 14.57
N ASN A 403 12.90 -17.33 15.73
CA ASN A 403 13.60 -16.04 15.86
C ASN A 403 14.98 -16.02 15.20
N THR A 404 15.59 -17.16 14.94
CA THR A 404 16.92 -17.25 14.31
C THR A 404 16.85 -17.43 12.79
N PHE A 405 15.65 -17.56 12.24
CA PHE A 405 15.42 -17.72 10.80
C PHE A 405 15.01 -16.39 10.17
N VAL A 406 15.69 -16.02 9.07
CA VAL A 406 15.30 -14.89 8.22
C VAL A 406 14.63 -15.46 6.97
N ASP A 407 13.37 -15.10 6.75
CA ASP A 407 12.61 -15.55 5.59
C ASP A 407 12.92 -14.69 4.36
N PRO A 408 13.66 -15.22 3.36
CA PRO A 408 13.99 -14.44 2.18
C PRO A 408 12.83 -14.32 1.17
N SER A 409 11.70 -15.00 1.38
CA SER A 409 10.50 -14.88 0.55
C SER A 409 9.63 -13.70 0.98
N ASP A 410 9.75 -13.27 2.24
CA ASP A 410 9.01 -12.12 2.76
C ASP A 410 9.66 -10.82 2.26
N PRO A 411 8.92 -9.96 1.54
CA PRO A 411 9.44 -8.67 1.11
C PRO A 411 9.74 -7.71 2.28
N ASP A 412 9.22 -7.99 3.48
CA ASP A 412 9.33 -7.16 4.69
C ASP A 412 10.36 -7.74 5.68
N VAL A 413 11.59 -7.93 5.24
CA VAL A 413 12.70 -8.64 5.93
C VAL A 413 13.12 -8.01 7.29
N ASP A 414 12.51 -6.91 7.73
CA ASP A 414 12.97 -6.15 8.92
C ASP A 414 12.32 -6.60 10.25
N GLU A 415 11.33 -7.50 10.25
CA GLU A 415 10.74 -8.06 11.47
C GLU A 415 11.12 -9.53 11.63
N ASP A 416 11.36 -9.96 12.89
CA ASP A 416 11.61 -11.37 13.17
C ASP A 416 10.31 -12.20 13.03
N ASN A 417 10.43 -13.44 12.59
CA ASN A 417 9.29 -14.33 12.33
C ASN A 417 8.41 -14.60 13.58
N ALA A 418 8.97 -14.48 14.78
CA ALA A 418 8.17 -14.65 15.99
C ALA A 418 7.34 -13.40 16.30
N THR A 419 7.82 -12.20 16.00
CA THR A 419 7.02 -10.99 16.10
C THR A 419 5.79 -11.09 15.19
N HIS A 420 5.97 -11.51 13.92
CA HIS A 420 4.87 -11.78 13.00
C HIS A 420 3.87 -12.81 13.56
N ALA A 421 4.35 -13.92 14.11
CA ALA A 421 3.50 -14.94 14.70
C ALA A 421 2.60 -14.40 15.84
N TYR A 422 3.17 -13.59 16.75
CA TYR A 422 2.37 -12.94 17.80
C TYR A 422 1.40 -11.90 17.26
N GLN A 423 1.76 -11.13 16.24
CA GLN A 423 0.91 -10.13 15.61
C GLN A 423 -0.31 -10.80 14.96
N THR A 424 -0.11 -11.88 14.21
CA THR A 424 -1.18 -12.68 13.61
C THR A 424 -2.12 -13.23 14.68
N ALA A 425 -1.57 -13.75 15.78
CA ALA A 425 -2.32 -14.28 16.90
C ALA A 425 -3.15 -13.22 17.65
N GLU A 426 -2.57 -12.02 17.89
CA GLU A 426 -3.29 -10.90 18.53
C GLU A 426 -4.42 -10.39 17.65
N ARG A 427 -4.23 -10.34 16.34
CA ARG A 427 -5.30 -9.97 15.41
C ARG A 427 -6.45 -10.99 15.44
N ALA A 428 -6.14 -12.28 15.43
CA ALA A 428 -7.14 -13.33 15.63
C ALA A 428 -7.86 -13.17 16.97
N ARG A 429 -7.14 -12.82 18.05
CA ARG A 429 -7.73 -12.59 19.38
C ARG A 429 -8.65 -11.38 19.42
N LEU A 430 -8.29 -10.30 18.76
CA LEU A 430 -9.12 -9.07 18.70
C LEU A 430 -10.45 -9.31 17.97
N LEU A 431 -10.42 -10.06 16.87
CA LEU A 431 -11.60 -10.32 16.05
C LEU A 431 -12.43 -11.53 16.57
N HIS A 432 -11.78 -12.54 17.16
CA HIS A 432 -12.40 -13.75 17.67
C HIS A 432 -11.94 -14.06 19.12
N PRO A 433 -12.29 -13.20 20.11
CA PRO A 433 -11.75 -13.31 21.47
C PRO A 433 -12.15 -14.60 22.21
N SER A 434 -13.24 -15.26 21.81
CA SER A 434 -13.69 -16.53 22.39
C SER A 434 -13.09 -17.77 21.71
N ASN A 435 -12.44 -17.63 20.55
CA ASN A 435 -11.89 -18.75 19.78
C ASN A 435 -10.39 -18.91 20.06
N GLN A 436 -10.07 -19.50 21.21
CA GLN A 436 -8.68 -19.68 21.63
C GLN A 436 -7.90 -20.64 20.74
N GLU A 437 -8.55 -21.61 20.11
CA GLU A 437 -7.90 -22.52 19.16
C GLU A 437 -7.38 -21.76 17.92
N LEU A 438 -8.19 -20.86 17.35
CA LEU A 438 -7.79 -20.01 16.23
C LEU A 438 -6.59 -19.11 16.61
N GLN A 439 -6.59 -18.57 17.82
CA GLN A 439 -5.49 -17.73 18.32
C GLN A 439 -4.18 -18.54 18.43
N VAL A 440 -4.24 -19.78 18.92
CA VAL A 440 -3.09 -20.68 18.97
C VAL A 440 -2.61 -21.03 17.57
N VAL A 441 -3.53 -21.35 16.65
CA VAL A 441 -3.20 -21.69 15.26
C VAL A 441 -2.52 -20.50 14.57
N ALA A 442 -3.02 -19.29 14.80
CA ALA A 442 -2.42 -18.07 14.29
C ALA A 442 -0.99 -17.83 14.81
N LEU A 443 -0.72 -18.23 16.07
CA LEU A 443 0.64 -18.16 16.63
C LEU A 443 1.60 -19.19 16.02
N ILE A 444 1.10 -20.38 15.70
CA ILE A 444 1.98 -21.51 15.32
C ILE A 444 2.06 -21.78 13.81
N HIS A 445 1.24 -21.12 12.97
CA HIS A 445 1.07 -21.49 11.56
C HIS A 445 2.39 -21.60 10.79
N ASP A 446 3.35 -20.77 11.12
CA ASP A 446 4.67 -20.68 10.51
C ASP A 446 5.77 -21.52 11.17
N LEU A 447 5.46 -22.25 12.26
CA LEU A 447 6.49 -23.01 12.97
C LEU A 447 7.13 -24.13 12.16
N GLY A 448 6.53 -24.53 11.05
CA GLY A 448 7.16 -25.45 10.10
C GLY A 448 8.46 -24.91 9.48
N LYS A 449 8.68 -23.60 9.51
CA LYS A 449 9.94 -22.96 9.09
C LYS A 449 11.16 -23.47 9.87
N VAL A 450 10.97 -24.15 11.02
CA VAL A 450 12.06 -24.84 11.75
C VAL A 450 12.77 -25.92 10.93
N LEU A 451 12.26 -26.29 9.75
CA LEU A 451 12.95 -27.12 8.75
C LEU A 451 14.38 -26.63 8.45
N PHE A 452 14.65 -25.31 8.60
CA PHE A 452 16.00 -24.78 8.41
C PHE A 452 17.02 -25.40 9.39
N THR A 453 16.57 -25.78 10.59
CA THR A 453 17.44 -26.45 11.59
C THR A 453 17.80 -27.87 11.21
N LEU A 454 17.08 -28.47 10.25
CA LEU A 454 17.33 -29.79 9.68
C LEU A 454 18.22 -29.72 8.44
N GLY A 455 18.61 -28.50 8.01
CA GLY A 455 19.53 -28.27 6.90
C GLY A 455 18.85 -28.16 5.53
N GLU A 456 17.52 -28.05 5.49
CA GLU A 456 16.79 -27.81 4.25
C GLU A 456 17.09 -26.43 3.69
N PRO A 457 17.23 -26.28 2.35
CA PRO A 457 17.47 -24.97 1.73
C PRO A 457 16.22 -24.09 1.77
N ASN A 458 16.38 -22.77 1.76
CA ASN A 458 15.29 -21.81 1.87
C ASN A 458 14.17 -22.05 0.84
N TRP A 459 14.51 -22.39 -0.41
CA TRP A 459 13.53 -22.67 -1.46
C TRP A 459 12.66 -23.93 -1.20
N ALA A 460 13.07 -24.79 -0.27
CA ALA A 460 12.31 -25.97 0.19
C ALA A 460 11.51 -25.70 1.49
N ILE A 461 11.58 -24.48 2.03
CA ILE A 461 10.97 -24.13 3.31
C ILE A 461 9.84 -23.12 3.11
N VAL A 462 10.10 -22.05 2.37
CA VAL A 462 9.24 -20.88 2.25
C VAL A 462 8.81 -20.64 0.80
N GLY A 463 7.81 -19.78 0.61
CA GLY A 463 7.20 -19.44 -0.68
C GLY A 463 5.79 -20.00 -0.82
N ASP A 464 5.05 -19.53 -1.82
CA ASP A 464 3.68 -19.95 -2.10
C ASP A 464 3.61 -21.41 -2.51
N THR A 465 2.68 -22.17 -1.94
CA THR A 465 2.49 -23.58 -2.31
C THR A 465 1.60 -23.73 -3.56
N TYR A 466 1.84 -24.78 -4.34
CA TYR A 466 1.03 -25.17 -5.50
C TYR A 466 1.01 -26.70 -5.66
N ALA A 467 0.01 -27.23 -6.38
CA ALA A 467 -0.07 -28.68 -6.62
C ALA A 467 0.98 -29.13 -7.64
N VAL A 468 1.61 -30.29 -7.36
CA VAL A 468 2.53 -30.95 -8.28
C VAL A 468 1.91 -32.23 -8.84
N GLY A 469 2.37 -32.68 -10.02
CA GLY A 469 1.82 -33.85 -10.70
C GLY A 469 0.54 -33.58 -11.51
N CYS A 470 0.18 -32.33 -11.70
CA CYS A 470 -0.82 -31.83 -12.64
C CYS A 470 -0.30 -30.57 -13.36
N GLU A 471 -1.07 -30.02 -14.29
CA GLU A 471 -0.74 -28.77 -14.98
C GLU A 471 -0.54 -27.62 -13.99
N PHE A 472 0.49 -26.81 -14.22
CA PHE A 472 0.75 -25.60 -13.45
C PHE A 472 -0.10 -24.43 -13.96
N PRO A 473 -1.01 -23.85 -13.15
CA PRO A 473 -1.80 -22.71 -13.56
C PRO A 473 -0.97 -21.43 -13.63
N LYS A 474 -1.37 -20.51 -14.51
CA LYS A 474 -0.66 -19.24 -14.73
C LYS A 474 -0.72 -18.27 -13.54
N SER A 475 -1.60 -18.52 -12.60
CA SER A 475 -1.75 -17.75 -11.36
C SER A 475 -0.65 -18.00 -10.32
N ILE A 476 0.24 -18.99 -10.54
CA ILE A 476 1.41 -19.19 -9.68
C ILE A 476 2.35 -17.99 -9.84
N VAL A 477 2.75 -17.39 -8.73
CA VAL A 477 3.70 -16.27 -8.69
C VAL A 477 4.96 -16.63 -9.50
N TYR A 478 5.46 -15.72 -10.34
CA TYR A 478 6.59 -15.96 -11.26
C TYR A 478 6.43 -17.19 -12.18
N TYR A 479 5.23 -17.45 -12.67
CA TYR A 479 4.90 -18.60 -13.53
C TYR A 479 5.94 -18.92 -14.59
N ASP A 480 6.56 -17.91 -15.22
CA ASP A 480 7.55 -18.12 -16.29
C ASP A 480 8.79 -18.88 -15.82
N THR A 481 9.13 -18.83 -14.54
CA THR A 481 10.27 -19.60 -14.00
C THR A 481 9.97 -21.09 -13.87
N LEU A 482 8.68 -21.50 -13.89
CA LEU A 482 8.27 -22.90 -13.92
C LEU A 482 8.65 -23.60 -15.24
N ARG A 483 8.94 -22.85 -16.31
CA ARG A 483 9.39 -23.43 -17.60
C ARG A 483 10.66 -24.25 -17.47
N ASP A 484 11.48 -23.95 -16.46
CA ASP A 484 12.71 -24.70 -16.16
C ASP A 484 12.45 -25.92 -15.24
N ASN A 485 11.21 -26.15 -14.79
CA ASN A 485 10.84 -27.32 -13.99
C ASN A 485 10.73 -28.56 -14.88
N PRO A 486 11.36 -29.71 -14.53
CA PRO A 486 11.26 -30.96 -15.28
C PRO A 486 9.84 -31.51 -15.48
N ASP A 487 8.88 -31.06 -14.66
CA ASP A 487 7.47 -31.47 -14.76
C ASP A 487 6.62 -30.46 -15.56
N PHE A 488 7.19 -29.35 -16.06
CA PHE A 488 6.48 -28.38 -16.88
C PHE A 488 6.00 -29.03 -18.20
N ASP A 489 4.76 -28.79 -18.59
CA ASP A 489 4.11 -29.41 -19.75
C ASP A 489 4.07 -30.96 -19.76
N LYS A 490 4.45 -31.61 -18.65
CA LYS A 490 4.45 -33.07 -18.55
C LYS A 490 3.09 -33.66 -18.22
N TYR A 491 2.27 -32.90 -17.53
CA TYR A 491 0.96 -33.32 -17.04
C TYR A 491 -0.14 -32.44 -17.66
N ASP A 492 -1.29 -33.06 -17.93
CA ASP A 492 -2.52 -32.32 -18.23
C ASP A 492 -3.18 -31.78 -16.96
N LYS A 493 -4.33 -31.12 -17.10
CA LYS A 493 -5.06 -30.48 -15.99
C LYS A 493 -5.31 -31.39 -14.77
N LEU A 494 -5.55 -32.67 -15.01
CA LEU A 494 -5.75 -33.66 -13.94
C LEU A 494 -4.46 -34.34 -13.53
N GLY A 495 -3.54 -34.54 -14.45
CA GLY A 495 -2.26 -35.20 -14.20
C GLY A 495 -2.44 -36.61 -13.62
N ILE A 496 -1.90 -36.81 -12.42
CA ILE A 496 -2.01 -38.10 -11.70
C ILE A 496 -3.30 -38.22 -10.86
N TYR A 497 -4.15 -37.18 -10.83
CA TYR A 497 -5.33 -37.09 -9.99
C TYR A 497 -6.62 -37.40 -10.75
N THR A 498 -7.72 -37.51 -10.00
CA THR A 498 -9.07 -37.63 -10.56
C THR A 498 -9.93 -36.46 -10.12
N ASN A 499 -10.97 -36.13 -10.89
CA ASN A 499 -11.93 -35.09 -10.48
C ASN A 499 -12.49 -35.42 -9.09
N ASN A 500 -12.57 -34.37 -8.24
CA ASN A 500 -13.10 -34.43 -6.89
C ASN A 500 -12.38 -35.45 -5.97
N CYS A 501 -11.08 -35.67 -6.20
CA CYS A 501 -10.31 -36.60 -5.37
C CYS A 501 -10.15 -36.13 -3.91
N GLY A 502 -10.34 -34.83 -3.65
CA GLY A 502 -10.06 -34.17 -2.37
C GLY A 502 -8.60 -33.70 -2.26
N LEU A 503 -8.40 -32.52 -1.72
CA LEU A 503 -7.07 -31.91 -1.58
C LEU A 503 -6.16 -32.70 -0.64
N GLU A 504 -6.73 -33.46 0.29
CA GLU A 504 -5.97 -34.39 1.13
C GLU A 504 -5.21 -35.46 0.35
N ASN A 505 -5.63 -35.74 -0.88
CA ASN A 505 -5.00 -36.71 -1.81
C ASN A 505 -4.13 -36.03 -2.86
N VAL A 506 -3.94 -34.70 -2.79
CA VAL A 506 -3.12 -33.93 -3.71
C VAL A 506 -1.75 -33.64 -3.08
N TYR A 507 -0.69 -33.93 -3.83
CA TYR A 507 0.65 -33.49 -3.47
C TYR A 507 0.78 -32.01 -3.76
N ILE A 508 0.99 -31.21 -2.74
CA ILE A 508 1.40 -29.79 -2.87
C ILE A 508 2.91 -29.70 -2.70
N THR A 509 3.53 -28.61 -3.15
CA THR A 509 4.95 -28.37 -2.89
C THR A 509 5.24 -28.57 -1.41
N PHE A 510 6.37 -29.24 -1.10
CA PHE A 510 6.72 -29.53 0.28
C PHE A 510 7.44 -28.34 0.89
N GLY A 511 6.83 -27.70 1.83
CA GLY A 511 7.32 -26.52 2.54
C GLY A 511 6.96 -26.58 4.03
N HIS A 512 7.06 -25.43 4.69
CA HIS A 512 6.76 -25.30 6.13
C HIS A 512 5.31 -25.71 6.47
N ASP A 513 4.35 -25.41 5.59
CA ASP A 513 2.93 -25.72 5.73
C ASP A 513 2.69 -27.21 5.87
N GLU A 514 3.15 -27.95 4.86
CA GLU A 514 3.01 -29.40 4.81
C GLU A 514 3.79 -30.06 5.92
N TYR A 515 5.01 -29.59 6.22
CA TYR A 515 5.82 -30.13 7.30
C TYR A 515 5.14 -29.97 8.66
N LEU A 516 4.66 -28.79 9.01
CA LEU A 516 3.96 -28.57 10.28
C LEU A 516 2.67 -29.39 10.36
N TYR A 517 1.93 -29.48 9.24
CA TYR A 517 0.77 -30.38 9.17
C TYR A 517 1.14 -31.82 9.49
N GLN A 518 2.25 -32.36 8.93
CA GLN A 518 2.74 -33.72 9.22
C GLN A 518 3.13 -33.88 10.69
N VAL A 519 3.80 -32.88 11.28
CA VAL A 519 4.14 -32.86 12.70
C VAL A 519 2.87 -32.96 13.56
N LEU A 520 1.86 -32.14 13.31
CA LEU A 520 0.61 -32.17 14.06
C LEU A 520 -0.13 -33.49 13.81
N HIS A 521 -0.27 -33.92 12.57
CA HIS A 521 -1.00 -35.15 12.23
C HIS A 521 -0.43 -36.39 12.89
N GLN A 522 0.90 -36.52 12.94
CA GLN A 522 1.54 -37.70 13.55
C GLN A 522 1.60 -37.64 15.09
N ASN A 523 1.51 -36.44 15.67
CA ASN A 523 1.43 -36.28 17.14
C ASN A 523 0.00 -36.01 17.64
N LYS A 524 -1.03 -36.43 16.89
CA LYS A 524 -2.44 -36.11 17.15
C LYS A 524 -2.92 -36.42 18.57
N GLU A 525 -2.34 -37.43 19.24
CA GLU A 525 -2.69 -37.80 20.61
C GLU A 525 -2.03 -36.90 21.68
N LYS A 526 -1.11 -36.01 21.27
CA LYS A 526 -0.33 -35.14 22.17
C LYS A 526 -0.75 -33.66 22.15
N HIS A 527 -1.76 -33.30 21.35
CA HIS A 527 -2.25 -31.94 21.25
C HIS A 527 -3.77 -31.90 21.08
N GLN A 528 -4.34 -30.69 21.20
CA GLN A 528 -5.79 -30.47 21.12
C GLN A 528 -6.23 -29.71 19.87
N ILE A 529 -5.36 -29.57 18.87
CA ILE A 529 -5.70 -28.89 17.60
C ILE A 529 -6.62 -29.77 16.76
N SER A 530 -7.76 -29.22 16.34
CA SER A 530 -8.75 -29.90 15.52
C SER A 530 -8.28 -30.08 14.07
N GLN A 531 -8.87 -31.06 13.37
CA GLN A 531 -8.56 -31.32 11.97
C GLN A 531 -8.81 -30.07 11.09
N LYS A 532 -9.88 -29.32 11.38
CA LYS A 532 -10.18 -28.04 10.73
C LYS A 532 -8.96 -27.12 10.69
N TYR A 533 -8.34 -26.90 11.82
CA TYR A 533 -7.22 -25.96 11.94
C TYR A 533 -5.88 -26.56 11.50
N MET A 534 -5.72 -27.87 11.54
CA MET A 534 -4.59 -28.53 10.88
C MET A 534 -4.65 -28.33 9.36
N ASP A 535 -5.85 -28.40 8.76
CA ASP A 535 -6.05 -28.14 7.33
C ASP A 535 -5.79 -26.65 7.00
N VAL A 536 -6.17 -25.71 7.87
CA VAL A 536 -5.82 -24.28 7.71
C VAL A 536 -4.31 -24.09 7.66
N ILE A 537 -3.55 -24.69 8.58
CA ILE A 537 -2.09 -24.65 8.58
C ILE A 537 -1.53 -25.24 7.29
N ARG A 538 -2.06 -26.35 6.81
CA ARG A 538 -1.60 -27.02 5.60
C ARG A 538 -1.74 -26.18 4.34
N TYR A 539 -2.79 -25.37 4.26
CA TYR A 539 -3.19 -24.72 3.01
C TYR A 539 -3.12 -23.19 3.05
N HIS A 540 -2.60 -22.57 4.13
CA HIS A 540 -2.62 -21.11 4.24
C HIS A 540 -1.76 -20.41 3.17
N SER A 541 -0.68 -21.03 2.70
CA SER A 541 0.15 -20.50 1.59
C SER A 541 -0.25 -21.04 0.21
N PHE A 542 -1.35 -21.79 0.08
CA PHE A 542 -1.81 -22.34 -1.19
C PHE A 542 -2.65 -21.32 -2.01
N TYR A 543 -2.07 -20.15 -2.27
CA TYR A 543 -2.71 -19.00 -2.92
C TYR A 543 -3.35 -19.30 -4.26
N PRO A 544 -2.74 -20.10 -5.19
CA PRO A 544 -3.40 -20.45 -6.45
C PRO A 544 -4.75 -21.12 -6.25
N TRP A 545 -4.94 -21.86 -5.17
CA TRP A 545 -6.21 -22.51 -4.85
C TRP A 545 -7.19 -21.55 -4.16
N HIS A 546 -6.83 -20.99 -3.00
CA HIS A 546 -7.81 -20.30 -2.16
C HIS A 546 -8.07 -18.84 -2.61
N THR A 547 -7.08 -18.18 -3.20
CA THR A 547 -7.21 -16.80 -3.71
C THR A 547 -7.60 -16.77 -5.18
N GLU A 548 -6.88 -17.53 -6.04
CA GLU A 548 -7.03 -17.45 -7.49
C GLU A 548 -8.08 -18.43 -8.05
N GLY A 549 -8.58 -19.34 -7.22
CA GLY A 549 -9.66 -20.25 -7.60
C GLY A 549 -9.23 -21.42 -8.48
N GLU A 550 -7.94 -21.67 -8.58
CA GLU A 550 -7.41 -22.83 -9.29
C GLU A 550 -7.68 -24.14 -8.55
N TYR A 551 -7.42 -25.25 -9.19
CA TYR A 551 -7.57 -26.61 -8.62
C TYR A 551 -8.98 -26.97 -8.08
N ARG A 552 -10.04 -26.17 -8.39
CA ARG A 552 -11.42 -26.43 -7.96
C ARG A 552 -11.95 -27.79 -8.40
N HIS A 553 -11.46 -28.31 -9.53
CA HIS A 553 -11.81 -29.61 -10.08
C HIS A 553 -11.27 -30.79 -9.25
N LEU A 554 -10.27 -30.56 -8.40
CA LEU A 554 -9.72 -31.56 -7.48
C LEU A 554 -10.45 -31.60 -6.14
N MET A 555 -11.19 -30.54 -5.75
CA MET A 555 -11.89 -30.42 -4.47
C MET A 555 -12.99 -31.46 -4.31
N ASN A 556 -13.12 -32.00 -3.10
CA ASN A 556 -14.30 -32.74 -2.65
C ASN A 556 -15.22 -31.84 -1.81
N GLU A 557 -16.30 -32.41 -1.24
CA GLU A 557 -17.29 -31.66 -0.45
C GLU A 557 -16.68 -31.03 0.82
N ARG A 558 -15.70 -31.70 1.45
CA ARG A 558 -14.97 -31.18 2.64
C ARG A 558 -14.15 -29.93 2.31
N ASP A 559 -13.51 -29.89 1.16
CA ASP A 559 -12.61 -28.79 0.76
C ASP A 559 -13.34 -27.46 0.60
N HIS A 560 -14.66 -27.48 0.35
CA HIS A 560 -15.45 -26.24 0.29
C HIS A 560 -15.50 -25.51 1.64
N GLN A 561 -15.60 -26.26 2.74
CA GLN A 561 -15.56 -25.67 4.09
C GLN A 561 -14.12 -25.25 4.43
N THR A 562 -13.14 -26.08 4.13
CA THR A 562 -11.71 -25.76 4.33
C THR A 562 -11.32 -24.47 3.63
N LEU A 563 -11.84 -24.22 2.42
CA LEU A 563 -11.63 -22.97 1.68
C LEU A 563 -12.15 -21.73 2.43
N VAL A 564 -13.34 -21.84 3.03
CA VAL A 564 -13.90 -20.73 3.84
C VAL A 564 -13.00 -20.46 5.04
N ASP A 565 -12.56 -21.53 5.71
CA ASP A 565 -11.75 -21.44 6.92
C ASP A 565 -10.33 -20.86 6.63
N VAL A 566 -9.71 -21.25 5.51
CA VAL A 566 -8.42 -20.70 5.07
C VAL A 566 -8.55 -19.22 4.68
N ASN A 567 -9.62 -18.84 3.95
CA ASN A 567 -9.84 -17.45 3.58
C ASN A 567 -10.14 -16.55 4.80
N GLU A 568 -10.81 -17.08 5.83
CA GLU A 568 -10.98 -16.41 7.12
C GLU A 568 -9.61 -16.19 7.80
N PHE A 569 -8.78 -17.25 7.85
CA PHE A 569 -7.45 -17.19 8.47
C PHE A 569 -6.53 -16.18 7.78
N ASN A 570 -6.48 -16.15 6.46
CA ASN A 570 -5.60 -15.27 5.70
C ASN A 570 -5.87 -13.77 5.91
N GLN A 571 -7.05 -13.39 6.42
CA GLN A 571 -7.31 -12.01 6.84
C GLN A 571 -6.47 -11.60 8.06
N PHE A 572 -6.03 -12.57 8.88
CA PHE A 572 -5.18 -12.30 10.04
C PHE A 572 -3.70 -12.27 9.64
N ASP A 573 -3.30 -13.17 8.77
CA ASP A 573 -1.92 -13.36 8.34
C ASP A 573 -1.43 -12.21 7.46
N LEU A 574 -2.14 -11.87 6.39
CA LEU A 574 -1.75 -10.85 5.42
C LEU A 574 -1.74 -9.41 5.96
N TYR A 575 -2.57 -9.10 6.96
CA TYR A 575 -2.76 -7.75 7.49
C TYR A 575 -2.23 -7.58 8.92
N SER A 576 -1.45 -8.51 9.43
CA SER A 576 -0.94 -8.47 10.80
C SER A 576 -0.02 -7.26 11.09
N LYS A 577 0.53 -6.62 10.06
CA LYS A 577 1.56 -5.57 10.15
C LYS A 577 1.00 -4.14 10.30
N GLU A 578 -0.30 -3.90 10.04
CA GLU A 578 -0.84 -2.51 9.96
C GLU A 578 -1.33 -1.90 11.28
N ASP A 579 -1.74 -2.70 12.27
CA ASP A 579 -2.31 -2.21 13.55
C ASP A 579 -1.92 -3.11 14.75
N SER A 580 -0.76 -3.76 14.72
CA SER A 580 -0.36 -4.71 15.75
C SER A 580 0.12 -4.00 17.02
N PRO A 581 -0.38 -4.40 18.21
CA PRO A 581 0.13 -3.89 19.47
C PRO A 581 1.59 -4.29 19.66
N GLU A 582 2.35 -3.48 20.35
CA GLU A 582 3.68 -3.86 20.84
C GLU A 582 3.56 -5.15 21.67
N ILE A 583 4.35 -6.16 21.33
CA ILE A 583 4.29 -7.49 21.97
C ILE A 583 4.87 -7.44 23.38
N SER A 584 4.00 -7.16 24.34
CA SER A 584 4.37 -7.07 25.76
C SER A 584 4.61 -8.45 26.38
N ASP A 585 5.30 -8.46 27.54
CA ASP A 585 5.49 -9.70 28.31
C ASP A 585 4.17 -10.31 28.77
N GLU A 586 3.11 -9.50 28.96
CA GLU A 586 1.77 -10.00 29.31
C GLU A 586 1.13 -10.76 28.15
N ILE A 587 1.32 -10.30 26.90
CA ILE A 587 0.85 -11.00 25.70
C ILE A 587 1.59 -12.33 25.56
N LYS A 588 2.92 -12.35 25.72
CA LYS A 588 3.71 -13.58 25.67
C LYS A 588 3.25 -14.59 26.73
N ALA A 589 3.06 -14.14 27.97
CA ALA A 589 2.58 -15.00 29.06
C ALA A 589 1.19 -15.58 28.77
N TYR A 590 0.29 -14.82 28.17
CA TYR A 590 -1.03 -15.31 27.74
C TYR A 590 -0.91 -16.46 26.73
N TYR A 591 -0.06 -16.31 25.72
CA TYR A 591 0.12 -17.36 24.72
C TYR A 591 0.91 -18.55 25.23
N ASP A 592 1.85 -18.39 26.17
CA ASP A 592 2.54 -19.49 26.84
C ASP A 592 1.57 -20.38 27.63
N GLU A 593 0.56 -19.78 28.29
CA GLU A 593 -0.51 -20.52 28.96
C GLU A 593 -1.35 -21.30 27.94
N LEU A 594 -1.72 -20.69 26.81
CA LEU A 594 -2.48 -21.34 25.75
C LEU A 594 -1.68 -22.49 25.12
N LEU A 595 -0.42 -22.27 24.78
CA LEU A 595 0.44 -23.31 24.22
C LEU A 595 0.58 -24.51 25.19
N THR A 596 0.77 -24.26 26.48
CA THR A 596 0.81 -25.32 27.49
C THR A 596 -0.49 -26.15 27.56
N ARG A 597 -1.63 -25.47 27.37
CA ARG A 597 -2.95 -26.13 27.37
C ARG A 597 -3.17 -26.97 26.13
N TYR A 598 -2.90 -26.43 24.95
CA TYR A 598 -3.13 -27.13 23.68
C TYR A 598 -2.07 -28.16 23.35
N PHE A 599 -0.84 -27.99 23.86
CA PHE A 599 0.31 -28.88 23.67
C PHE A 599 0.95 -29.26 25.01
N PRO A 600 0.28 -30.13 25.81
CA PRO A 600 0.76 -30.48 27.13
C PRO A 600 2.04 -31.35 27.12
N GLU A 601 2.40 -31.92 25.97
CA GLU A 601 3.57 -32.78 25.79
C GLU A 601 4.45 -32.29 24.61
N PRO A 602 5.78 -32.52 24.68
CA PRO A 602 6.65 -32.27 23.54
C PRO A 602 6.27 -33.15 22.34
N LEU A 603 6.38 -32.55 21.12
CA LEU A 603 6.08 -33.25 19.89
C LEU A 603 7.35 -33.84 19.26
N GLN A 604 7.17 -34.84 18.41
CA GLN A 604 8.20 -35.36 17.51
C GLN A 604 8.21 -34.48 16.23
N TRP A 605 9.40 -34.06 15.83
CA TRP A 605 9.60 -33.18 14.66
C TRP A 605 10.51 -33.84 13.65
#